data_64f6238e18f9391ccf3a6e7f8af56279
#
_entry.id   64f6238e18f9391ccf3a6e7f8af56279
#
_cell.length_a   1.000
_cell.length_b   1.000
_cell.length_c   1.000
_cell.angle_alpha   90.00
_cell.angle_beta   90.00
_cell.angle_gamma   90.00
#
_symmetry.space_group_name_H-M   'P 1'
#
loop_
_entity.id
_entity.type
_entity.pdbx_description
1 polymer ?
#
loop_
_entity_poly.entity_id
_entity_poly.type
_entity_poly.pdbx_seq_one_letter_code
_entity_poly.pdbx_strand_id
1 'polypeptide(L)'
;MRKMAEEAKWYVVHTYSGYENAVAAAVMKAAENRKMTDLIREVNIPMETVTEFTDNGEKTVERKVFPGYVLVKMILTDDSWHLVHNVRGATGFVGSDGKAIPLTEQEIYDLGVERKEIVVGFDLGDEVKVVDGPLAGFIGTVEALDVSKNSVSVVVSMFGRETPVDLELDQVEAIKE
;
A
#
# COMPACT_ATOMS: atom_id res chain seq x y z
N MET A 1 -19.95 -28.87 3.12
CA MET A 1 -18.83 -28.30 2.33
C MET A 1 -18.28 -27.10 3.04
N ARG A 2 -17.05 -27.18 3.45
CA ARG A 2 -16.36 -26.00 3.94
C ARG A 2 -16.06 -25.08 2.76
N LYS A 3 -16.69 -23.93 2.73
CA LYS A 3 -16.17 -22.86 1.92
C LYS A 3 -14.77 -22.52 2.45
N MET A 4 -13.77 -22.64 1.61
CA MET A 4 -12.47 -22.09 1.95
C MET A 4 -12.67 -20.61 2.32
N ALA A 5 -12.08 -20.19 3.43
CA ALA A 5 -12.15 -18.79 3.82
C ALA A 5 -11.56 -17.95 2.68
N GLU A 6 -12.39 -17.21 2.01
CA GLU A 6 -11.94 -16.28 0.99
C GLU A 6 -11.17 -15.16 1.67
N GLU A 7 -10.05 -14.80 1.08
CA GLU A 7 -9.25 -13.70 1.58
C GLU A 7 -9.93 -12.37 1.24
N ALA A 8 -9.91 -11.45 2.20
CA ALA A 8 -10.36 -10.09 1.95
C ALA A 8 -9.39 -9.43 0.97
N LYS A 9 -9.96 -8.81 -0.06
CA LYS A 9 -9.21 -8.09 -1.10
C LYS A 9 -9.68 -6.64 -1.17
N TRP A 10 -8.84 -5.79 -1.71
CA TRP A 10 -9.18 -4.39 -1.92
C TRP A 10 -9.94 -4.23 -3.23
N TYR A 11 -11.10 -3.58 -3.16
CA TYR A 11 -11.93 -3.23 -4.30
C TYR A 11 -12.09 -1.73 -4.38
N VAL A 12 -12.21 -1.21 -5.58
CA VAL A 12 -12.42 0.22 -5.81
C VAL A 12 -13.90 0.48 -6.01
N VAL A 13 -14.43 1.42 -5.24
CA VAL A 13 -15.81 1.86 -5.34
C VAL A 13 -15.84 3.29 -5.88
N HIS A 14 -16.58 3.50 -6.96
CA HIS A 14 -16.78 4.83 -7.51
C HIS A 14 -17.87 5.58 -6.74
N THR A 15 -17.60 6.84 -6.41
CA THR A 15 -18.54 7.69 -5.70
C THR A 15 -18.72 9.01 -6.44
N TYR A 16 -19.72 9.75 -6.05
CA TYR A 16 -19.82 11.14 -6.48
C TYR A 16 -18.69 11.96 -5.84
N SER A 17 -18.21 12.94 -6.58
CA SER A 17 -17.16 13.83 -6.08
C SER A 17 -17.58 14.52 -4.78
N GLY A 18 -16.74 14.46 -3.76
CA GLY A 18 -17.02 15.02 -2.44
C GLY A 18 -17.75 14.07 -1.49
N TYR A 19 -18.19 12.89 -1.96
CA TYR A 19 -18.91 11.91 -1.13
C TYR A 19 -18.01 10.80 -0.58
N GLU A 20 -16.71 10.82 -0.84
CA GLU A 20 -15.80 9.76 -0.47
C GLU A 20 -15.84 9.47 1.04
N ASN A 21 -15.73 10.50 1.87
CA ASN A 21 -15.76 10.35 3.33
C ASN A 21 -17.14 9.85 3.82
N ALA A 22 -18.21 10.37 3.23
CA ALA A 22 -19.57 9.95 3.58
C ALA A 22 -19.81 8.49 3.21
N VAL A 23 -19.35 8.05 2.03
CA VAL A 23 -19.46 6.65 1.59
C VAL A 23 -18.62 5.75 2.49
N ALA A 24 -17.39 6.14 2.81
CA ALA A 24 -16.53 5.34 3.70
C ALA A 24 -17.18 5.13 5.07
N ALA A 25 -17.68 6.19 5.68
CA ALA A 25 -18.36 6.10 6.98
C ALA A 25 -19.65 5.26 6.89
N ALA A 26 -20.43 5.46 5.83
CA ALA A 26 -21.69 4.73 5.63
C ALA A 26 -21.46 3.23 5.42
N VAL A 27 -20.42 2.85 4.67
CA VAL A 27 -20.07 1.44 4.45
C VAL A 27 -19.72 0.77 5.78
N MET A 28 -18.86 1.40 6.58
CA MET A 28 -18.47 0.84 7.87
C MET A 28 -19.63 0.74 8.83
N LYS A 29 -20.47 1.77 8.89
CA LYS A 29 -21.65 1.78 9.74
C LYS A 29 -22.68 0.71 9.32
N ALA A 30 -22.91 0.56 8.03
CA ALA A 30 -23.81 -0.47 7.51
C ALA A 30 -23.28 -1.88 7.80
N ALA A 31 -21.96 -2.07 7.69
CA ALA A 31 -21.32 -3.35 8.03
C ALA A 31 -21.51 -3.70 9.50
N GLU A 32 -21.35 -2.73 10.40
CA GLU A 32 -21.59 -2.91 11.83
C GLU A 32 -23.06 -3.22 12.12
N ASN A 33 -23.99 -2.46 11.54
CA ASN A 33 -25.42 -2.63 11.75
C ASN A 33 -25.94 -3.99 11.26
N ARG A 34 -25.36 -4.52 10.20
CA ARG A 34 -25.74 -5.80 9.63
C ARG A 34 -24.88 -6.97 10.11
N LYS A 35 -23.95 -6.71 11.03
CA LYS A 35 -23.00 -7.69 11.56
C LYS A 35 -22.16 -8.34 10.44
N MET A 36 -21.74 -7.53 9.47
CA MET A 36 -20.94 -7.96 8.32
C MET A 36 -19.50 -7.50 8.40
N THR A 37 -19.00 -7.18 9.60
CA THR A 37 -17.61 -6.74 9.80
C THR A 37 -16.60 -7.83 9.47
N ASP A 38 -17.01 -9.09 9.46
CA ASP A 38 -16.17 -10.19 8.98
C ASP A 38 -15.95 -10.15 7.48
N LEU A 39 -16.92 -9.62 6.73
CA LEU A 39 -16.85 -9.50 5.28
C LEU A 39 -16.22 -8.17 4.85
N ILE A 40 -16.66 -7.07 5.47
CA ILE A 40 -16.13 -5.73 5.18
C ILE A 40 -15.20 -5.33 6.32
N ARG A 41 -13.89 -5.37 6.05
CA ARG A 41 -12.87 -5.22 7.10
C ARG A 41 -12.35 -3.80 7.24
N GLU A 42 -12.14 -3.13 6.14
CA GLU A 42 -11.52 -1.80 6.14
C GLU A 42 -11.98 -0.98 4.95
N VAL A 43 -12.02 0.33 5.14
CA VAL A 43 -12.30 1.29 4.07
C VAL A 43 -11.22 2.36 4.11
N ASN A 44 -10.65 2.68 2.96
CA ASN A 44 -9.56 3.65 2.84
C ASN A 44 -9.81 4.61 1.70
N ILE A 45 -9.47 5.87 1.93
CA ILE A 45 -9.47 6.90 0.90
C ILE A 45 -8.00 7.26 0.68
N PRO A 46 -7.39 6.88 -0.46
CA PRO A 46 -5.99 7.17 -0.68
C PRO A 46 -5.71 8.66 -0.69
N MET A 47 -4.76 9.09 0.14
CA MET A 47 -4.35 10.48 0.27
C MET A 47 -2.86 10.58 0.01
N GLU A 48 -2.45 11.68 -0.62
CA GLU A 48 -1.04 11.99 -0.79
C GLU A 48 -0.74 13.35 -0.17
N THR A 49 0.47 13.50 0.31
CA THR A 49 0.95 14.77 0.83
C THR A 49 1.71 15.49 -0.29
N VAL A 50 1.24 16.68 -0.63
CA VAL A 50 1.85 17.49 -1.69
C VAL A 50 2.33 18.80 -1.09
N THR A 51 3.54 19.20 -1.45
CA THR A 51 4.07 20.52 -1.06
C THR A 51 3.71 21.52 -2.14
N GLU A 52 2.91 22.52 -1.76
CA GLU A 52 2.56 23.63 -2.63
C GLU A 52 3.39 24.87 -2.26
N PHE A 53 3.90 25.55 -3.27
CA PHE A 53 4.61 26.81 -3.10
C PHE A 53 3.61 27.96 -3.19
N THR A 54 3.45 28.66 -2.10
CA THR A 54 2.59 29.87 -2.03
C THR A 54 3.44 31.11 -1.83
N ASP A 55 2.84 32.30 -2.01
CA ASP A 55 3.53 33.57 -1.77
C ASP A 55 4.05 33.70 -0.33
N ASN A 56 3.48 32.94 0.60
CA ASN A 56 3.87 32.91 2.01
C ASN A 56 4.88 31.82 2.35
N GLY A 57 5.37 31.04 1.37
CA GLY A 57 6.32 29.96 1.53
C GLY A 57 5.76 28.58 1.15
N GLU A 58 6.37 27.52 1.65
CA GLU A 58 5.96 26.16 1.40
C GLU A 58 4.79 25.78 2.31
N LYS A 59 3.76 25.21 1.73
CA LYS A 59 2.62 24.67 2.46
C LYS A 59 2.42 23.20 2.10
N THR A 60 2.34 22.37 3.13
CA THR A 60 2.04 20.93 2.94
C THR A 60 0.52 20.74 2.96
N VAL A 61 -0.02 20.17 1.90
CA VAL A 61 -1.45 19.92 1.72
C VAL A 61 -1.69 18.44 1.47
N GLU A 62 -2.70 17.90 2.15
CA GLU A 62 -3.16 16.55 1.84
C GLU A 62 -4.16 16.62 0.69
N ARG A 63 -3.96 15.75 -0.29
CA ARG A 63 -4.79 15.68 -1.49
C ARG A 63 -5.24 14.25 -1.72
N LYS A 64 -6.48 14.07 -2.16
CA LYS A 64 -6.96 12.74 -2.58
C LYS A 64 -6.26 12.32 -3.85
N VAL A 65 -5.69 11.12 -3.83
CA VAL A 65 -5.01 10.55 -5.01
C VAL A 65 -6.00 10.30 -6.14
N PHE A 66 -7.18 9.77 -5.78
CA PHE A 66 -8.25 9.51 -6.73
C PHE A 66 -9.56 10.11 -6.21
N PRO A 67 -9.88 11.37 -6.55
CA PRO A 67 -11.18 11.95 -6.18
C PRO A 67 -12.33 11.15 -6.82
N GLY A 68 -13.35 10.87 -6.03
CA GLY A 68 -14.49 10.06 -6.47
C GLY A 68 -14.30 8.55 -6.35
N TYR A 69 -13.26 8.09 -5.66
CA TYR A 69 -13.00 6.67 -5.45
C TYR A 69 -12.73 6.38 -3.98
N VAL A 70 -13.23 5.24 -3.54
CA VAL A 70 -13.01 4.73 -2.17
C VAL A 70 -12.55 3.29 -2.29
N LEU A 71 -11.56 2.91 -1.50
CA LEU A 71 -11.05 1.53 -1.44
C LEU A 71 -11.70 0.79 -0.28
N VAL A 72 -12.23 -0.39 -0.55
CA VAL A 72 -12.86 -1.23 0.46
C VAL A 72 -12.17 -2.59 0.50
N LYS A 73 -11.67 -2.95 1.66
CA LYS A 73 -11.10 -4.28 1.90
C LYS A 73 -12.21 -5.19 2.38
N MET A 74 -12.59 -6.12 1.55
CA MET A 74 -13.75 -6.98 1.83
C MET A 74 -13.61 -8.34 1.18
N ILE A 75 -14.36 -9.29 1.73
CA ILE A 75 -14.61 -10.56 1.06
C ILE A 75 -15.84 -10.34 0.19
N LEU A 76 -15.69 -10.48 -1.11
CA LEU A 76 -16.77 -10.24 -2.07
C LEU A 76 -17.79 -11.38 -2.03
N THR A 77 -18.98 -11.05 -1.54
CA THR A 77 -20.15 -11.93 -1.57
C THR A 77 -21.32 -11.12 -2.12
N ASP A 78 -22.43 -11.79 -2.44
CA ASP A 78 -23.63 -11.08 -2.88
C ASP A 78 -24.10 -10.07 -1.82
N ASP A 79 -24.04 -10.45 -0.57
CA ASP A 79 -24.45 -9.60 0.55
C ASP A 79 -23.53 -8.38 0.71
N SER A 80 -22.23 -8.58 0.68
CA SER A 80 -21.27 -7.47 0.81
C SER A 80 -21.31 -6.56 -0.41
N TRP A 81 -21.47 -7.12 -1.59
CA TRP A 81 -21.61 -6.34 -2.83
C TRP A 81 -22.85 -5.44 -2.76
N HIS A 82 -23.99 -5.99 -2.38
CA HIS A 82 -25.25 -5.23 -2.25
C HIS A 82 -25.15 -4.15 -1.18
N LEU A 83 -24.51 -4.46 -0.05
CA LEU A 83 -24.35 -3.50 1.04
C LEU A 83 -23.60 -2.25 0.53
N VAL A 84 -22.45 -2.45 -0.11
CA VAL A 84 -21.63 -1.34 -0.62
C VAL A 84 -22.31 -0.62 -1.78
N HIS A 85 -22.90 -1.38 -2.69
CA HIS A 85 -23.58 -0.82 -3.88
C HIS A 85 -24.77 0.07 -3.50
N ASN A 86 -25.45 -0.25 -2.41
CA ASN A 86 -26.64 0.49 -1.95
C ASN A 86 -26.31 1.68 -1.04
N VAL A 87 -25.04 1.92 -0.74
CA VAL A 87 -24.66 3.07 0.07
C VAL A 87 -24.89 4.36 -0.73
N ARG A 88 -25.50 5.32 -0.06
CA ARG A 88 -25.78 6.63 -0.68
C ARG A 88 -24.47 7.35 -1.03
N GLY A 89 -24.35 7.74 -2.29
CA GLY A 89 -23.16 8.38 -2.82
C GLY A 89 -22.24 7.44 -3.58
N ALA A 90 -22.37 6.12 -3.38
CA ALA A 90 -21.66 5.12 -4.15
C ALA A 90 -22.38 4.84 -5.47
N THR A 91 -21.65 4.92 -6.59
CA THR A 91 -22.21 4.66 -7.91
C THR A 91 -22.03 3.22 -8.35
N GLY A 92 -21.05 2.51 -7.79
CA GLY A 92 -20.78 1.10 -8.05
C GLY A 92 -19.31 0.76 -7.96
N PHE A 93 -19.04 -0.54 -8.09
CA PHE A 93 -17.67 -1.02 -8.10
C PHE A 93 -16.99 -0.77 -9.45
N VAL A 94 -15.71 -0.47 -9.40
CA VAL A 94 -14.87 -0.43 -10.59
C VAL A 94 -14.51 -1.87 -10.98
N GLY A 95 -14.74 -2.23 -12.21
CA GLY A 95 -14.45 -3.56 -12.70
C GLY A 95 -14.80 -3.70 -14.18
N SER A 96 -14.85 -4.93 -14.65
CA SER A 96 -15.18 -5.27 -16.02
C SER A 96 -16.46 -6.12 -16.06
N ASP A 97 -17.31 -5.86 -17.06
CA ASP A 97 -18.56 -6.61 -17.29
C ASP A 97 -19.49 -6.67 -16.06
N GLY A 98 -19.56 -5.56 -15.30
CA GLY A 98 -20.41 -5.47 -14.12
C GLY A 98 -19.90 -6.22 -12.89
N LYS A 99 -18.72 -6.79 -12.97
CA LYS A 99 -18.08 -7.50 -11.84
C LYS A 99 -17.00 -6.63 -11.22
N ALA A 100 -16.96 -6.60 -9.88
CA ALA A 100 -15.90 -5.93 -9.16
C ALA A 100 -14.58 -6.71 -9.35
N ILE A 101 -13.52 -6.00 -9.74
CA ILE A 101 -12.19 -6.58 -9.91
C ILE A 101 -11.32 -6.12 -8.74
N PRO A 102 -10.72 -7.05 -7.98
CA PRO A 102 -9.84 -6.67 -6.89
C PRO A 102 -8.55 -6.03 -7.39
N LEU A 103 -7.98 -5.15 -6.57
CA LEU A 103 -6.68 -4.56 -6.84
C LEU A 103 -5.59 -5.63 -6.74
N THR A 104 -4.57 -5.50 -7.59
CA THR A 104 -3.37 -6.33 -7.50
C THR A 104 -2.51 -5.90 -6.31
N GLU A 105 -1.62 -6.77 -5.86
CA GLU A 105 -0.68 -6.45 -4.78
C GLU A 105 0.17 -5.23 -5.13
N GLN A 106 0.57 -5.10 -6.39
CA GLN A 106 1.35 -3.95 -6.85
C GLN A 106 0.55 -2.64 -6.77
N GLU A 107 -0.70 -2.68 -7.20
CA GLU A 107 -1.59 -1.50 -7.12
C GLU A 107 -1.83 -1.08 -5.66
N ILE A 108 -2.02 -2.04 -4.77
CA ILE A 108 -2.19 -1.79 -3.33
C ILE A 108 -0.95 -1.10 -2.77
N TYR A 109 0.23 -1.60 -3.13
CA TYR A 109 1.50 -1.03 -2.70
C TYR A 109 1.69 0.40 -3.24
N ASP A 110 1.44 0.60 -4.53
CA ASP A 110 1.59 1.89 -5.20
C ASP A 110 0.65 2.96 -4.62
N LEU A 111 -0.53 2.55 -4.18
CA LEU A 111 -1.49 3.43 -3.53
C LEU A 111 -1.16 3.73 -2.06
N GLY A 112 -0.21 3.01 -1.49
CA GLY A 112 0.17 3.17 -0.09
C GLY A 112 -0.88 2.71 0.92
N VAL A 113 -1.83 1.89 0.49
CA VAL A 113 -2.96 1.43 1.32
C VAL A 113 -2.51 0.39 2.32
N GLU A 114 -1.73 -0.57 1.87
CA GLU A 114 -1.07 -1.54 2.72
C GLU A 114 0.41 -1.55 2.41
N ARG A 115 1.20 -1.44 3.45
CA ARG A 115 2.64 -1.67 3.34
C ARG A 115 2.89 -3.09 3.77
N LYS A 116 3.45 -3.91 2.86
CA LYS A 116 4.01 -5.18 3.30
C LYS A 116 5.13 -4.83 4.26
N GLU A 117 5.06 -5.37 5.47
CA GLU A 117 6.24 -5.40 6.31
C GLU A 117 7.27 -6.23 5.56
N ILE A 118 8.19 -5.55 4.91
CA ILE A 118 9.34 -6.22 4.35
C ILE A 118 10.20 -6.60 5.54
N VAL A 119 10.10 -7.86 5.93
CA VAL A 119 11.00 -8.40 6.95
C VAL A 119 12.36 -8.53 6.27
N VAL A 120 13.18 -7.51 6.46
CA VAL A 120 14.57 -7.59 6.05
C VAL A 120 15.34 -8.36 7.12
N GLY A 121 16.13 -9.33 6.71
CA GLY A 121 16.93 -10.13 7.63
C GLY A 121 18.17 -9.42 8.17
N PHE A 122 18.23 -8.08 8.08
CA PHE A 122 19.38 -7.28 8.48
C PHE A 122 18.94 -5.93 9.07
N ASP A 123 19.77 -5.38 9.92
CA ASP A 123 19.56 -4.07 10.57
C ASP A 123 20.72 -3.12 10.26
N LEU A 124 20.60 -1.88 10.73
CA LEU A 124 21.69 -0.90 10.65
C LEU A 124 22.96 -1.45 11.30
N GLY A 125 24.07 -1.34 10.57
CA GLY A 125 25.37 -1.81 11.03
C GLY A 125 25.68 -3.26 10.68
N ASP A 126 24.73 -3.99 10.13
CA ASP A 126 24.94 -5.37 9.70
C ASP A 126 25.67 -5.44 8.36
N GLU A 127 26.44 -6.52 8.18
CA GLU A 127 27.08 -6.78 6.90
C GLU A 127 26.10 -7.48 5.95
N VAL A 128 26.03 -6.99 4.74
CA VAL A 128 25.18 -7.55 3.70
C VAL A 128 25.97 -7.75 2.41
N LYS A 129 25.48 -8.68 1.60
CA LYS A 129 26.05 -8.95 0.29
C LYS A 129 25.12 -8.45 -0.78
N VAL A 130 25.67 -7.73 -1.74
CA VAL A 130 24.89 -7.31 -2.92
C VAL A 130 24.73 -8.51 -3.85
N VAL A 131 23.48 -8.86 -4.14
CA VAL A 131 23.14 -10.05 -4.94
C VAL A 131 22.66 -9.73 -6.35
N ASP A 132 22.34 -8.48 -6.62
CA ASP A 132 21.84 -8.06 -7.92
C ASP A 132 22.40 -6.68 -8.29
N GLY A 133 22.45 -6.40 -9.58
CA GLY A 133 22.93 -5.12 -10.13
C GLY A 133 24.43 -5.13 -10.43
N PRO A 134 24.99 -3.96 -10.80
CA PRO A 134 26.41 -3.86 -11.18
C PRO A 134 27.39 -4.12 -10.03
N LEU A 135 26.93 -4.08 -8.79
CA LEU A 135 27.73 -4.32 -7.60
C LEU A 135 27.54 -5.72 -7.02
N ALA A 136 26.86 -6.61 -7.73
CA ALA A 136 26.63 -7.98 -7.27
C ALA A 136 27.94 -8.67 -6.89
N GLY A 137 27.97 -9.27 -5.70
CA GLY A 137 29.16 -9.93 -5.17
C GLY A 137 29.97 -9.10 -4.18
N PHE A 138 29.71 -7.79 -4.08
CA PHE A 138 30.36 -6.95 -3.09
C PHE A 138 29.69 -7.10 -1.72
N ILE A 139 30.50 -6.96 -0.68
CA ILE A 139 30.04 -6.97 0.70
C ILE A 139 30.13 -5.54 1.23
N GLY A 140 29.09 -5.11 1.91
CA GLY A 140 29.06 -3.79 2.53
C GLY A 140 28.37 -3.81 3.88
N THR A 141 28.40 -2.66 4.54
CA THR A 141 27.74 -2.47 5.83
C THR A 141 26.54 -1.54 5.65
N VAL A 142 25.41 -1.89 6.24
CA VAL A 142 24.20 -1.08 6.19
C VAL A 142 24.40 0.20 6.99
N GLU A 143 24.35 1.34 6.31
CA GLU A 143 24.48 2.66 6.91
C GLU A 143 23.11 3.29 7.20
N ALA A 144 22.17 3.11 6.29
CA ALA A 144 20.82 3.62 6.44
C ALA A 144 19.83 2.62 5.84
N LEU A 145 18.66 2.53 6.43
CA LEU A 145 17.62 1.59 6.02
C LEU A 145 16.27 2.31 6.01
N ASP A 146 15.62 2.37 4.87
CA ASP A 146 14.28 2.92 4.75
C ASP A 146 13.36 1.88 4.09
N VAL A 147 12.71 1.08 4.93
CA VAL A 147 11.80 0.03 4.48
C VAL A 147 10.60 0.62 3.74
N SER A 148 10.16 1.82 4.13
CA SER A 148 9.01 2.46 3.52
C SER A 148 9.26 2.88 2.07
N LYS A 149 10.51 3.18 1.72
CA LYS A 149 10.93 3.55 0.36
C LYS A 149 11.57 2.39 -0.41
N ASN A 150 11.60 1.20 0.18
CA ASN A 150 12.29 0.04 -0.39
C ASN A 150 13.75 0.34 -0.72
N SER A 151 14.42 1.08 0.16
CA SER A 151 15.77 1.58 -0.06
C SER A 151 16.69 1.24 1.11
N VAL A 152 17.92 0.92 0.79
CA VAL A 152 18.98 0.69 1.76
C VAL A 152 20.27 1.35 1.27
N SER A 153 20.92 2.11 2.14
CA SER A 153 22.23 2.67 1.86
C SER A 153 23.30 1.76 2.47
N VAL A 154 24.15 1.23 1.63
CA VAL A 154 25.20 0.28 2.03
C VAL A 154 26.55 0.91 1.68
N VAL A 155 27.46 0.87 2.65
CA VAL A 155 28.85 1.29 2.41
C VAL A 155 29.64 0.07 1.94
N VAL A 156 30.03 0.08 0.67
CA VAL A 156 30.86 -0.98 0.09
C VAL A 156 32.30 -0.52 -0.04
N SER A 157 33.22 -1.45 0.20
CA SER A 157 34.65 -1.17 0.01
C SER A 157 35.04 -1.51 -1.44
N MET A 158 35.34 -0.49 -2.22
CA MET A 158 35.80 -0.63 -3.59
C MET A 158 37.16 0.03 -3.75
N PHE A 159 38.11 -0.69 -4.32
CA PHE A 159 39.45 -0.17 -4.59
C PHE A 159 40.13 0.48 -3.37
N GLY A 160 39.91 -0.09 -2.17
CA GLY A 160 40.45 0.44 -0.93
C GLY A 160 39.75 1.68 -0.39
N ARG A 161 38.62 2.03 -0.97
CA ARG A 161 37.79 3.18 -0.52
C ARG A 161 36.40 2.74 -0.15
N GLU A 162 35.89 3.29 0.93
CA GLU A 162 34.51 3.08 1.33
C GLU A 162 33.62 4.04 0.54
N THR A 163 32.65 3.48 -0.18
CA THR A 163 31.70 4.25 -1.00
C THR A 163 30.28 3.90 -0.61
N PRO A 164 29.47 4.87 -0.19
CA PRO A 164 28.06 4.62 0.06
C PRO A 164 27.30 4.45 -1.26
N VAL A 165 26.46 3.43 -1.32
CA VAL A 165 25.60 3.16 -2.48
C VAL A 165 24.18 2.92 -2.00
N ASP A 166 23.24 3.47 -2.74
CA ASP A 166 21.82 3.25 -2.48
C ASP A 166 21.32 2.10 -3.34
N LEU A 167 20.71 1.12 -2.70
CA LEU A 167 20.20 -0.09 -3.35
C LEU A 167 18.77 -0.36 -2.90
N GLU A 168 18.09 -1.18 -3.65
CA GLU A 168 16.78 -1.70 -3.23
C GLU A 168 16.97 -2.83 -2.22
N LEU A 169 15.99 -3.01 -1.34
CA LEU A 169 16.08 -4.02 -0.28
C LEU A 169 16.25 -5.45 -0.80
N ASP A 170 15.71 -5.74 -1.98
CA ASP A 170 15.84 -7.06 -2.62
C ASP A 170 17.17 -7.27 -3.35
N GLN A 171 17.96 -6.22 -3.50
CA GLN A 171 19.28 -6.28 -4.14
C GLN A 171 20.39 -6.69 -3.16
N VAL A 172 20.09 -6.74 -1.88
CA VAL A 172 21.05 -7.11 -0.83
C VAL A 172 20.50 -8.24 0.02
N GLU A 173 21.40 -9.03 0.54
CA GLU A 173 21.07 -10.19 1.38
C GLU A 173 21.95 -10.20 2.62
N ALA A 174 21.35 -10.52 3.77
CA ALA A 174 22.11 -10.66 5.01
C ALA A 174 23.14 -11.78 4.91
N ILE A 175 24.35 -11.49 5.38
CA ILE A 175 25.38 -12.51 5.46
C ILE A 175 25.11 -13.32 6.73
N LYS A 176 24.81 -14.59 6.55
CA LYS A 176 24.67 -15.53 7.66
C LYS A 176 26.00 -16.24 7.85
N GLU A 177 26.55 -16.13 9.06
CA GLU A 177 27.70 -16.94 9.47
C GLU A 177 27.25 -18.39 9.68
#